data_8b55600e49580540da7b15fd9eac723d
#
_entry.id   8b55600e49580540da7b15fd9eac723d
#
_cell.length_a   1.000
_cell.length_b   1.000
_cell.length_c   1.000
_cell.angle_alpha   90.00
_cell.angle_beta   90.00
_cell.angle_gamma   90.00
#
_symmetry.space_group_name_H-M   'P 1'
#
loop_
_entity.id
_entity.type
_entity.pdbx_description
1 polymer ?
#
loop_
_entity_poly.entity_id
_entity_poly.type
_entity_poly.pdbx_seq_one_letter_code
_entity_poly.pdbx_strand_id
1 'polypeptide(L)'
;MTNIVRAVKKTPQNKSVTSTTSTGHGCSWIFCFTFLLLIHTVLLQSVPIEGVLGESVILPCSLERNLQEVYWRYKVKGVVCNILGGKADFAEQNQAYENRVTISPSDIKEGNFSIMLRNVKESDSGPYTCIAPNIKTVKLELTVKERRTAPGNGDSLRRADGLLTFLLGCALLYSLTF
;
A
#
# COMPACT_ATOMS: atom_id res chain seq x y z
N MET A 1 -29.77 21.65 87.59
CA MET A 1 -29.58 20.73 86.51
C MET A 1 -28.70 21.45 85.51
N THR A 2 -27.42 21.26 85.57
CA THR A 2 -26.38 22.07 84.88
C THR A 2 -25.69 21.17 83.86
N ASN A 3 -25.90 21.47 82.61
CA ASN A 3 -25.22 20.81 81.48
C ASN A 3 -23.96 21.59 81.11
N ILE A 4 -22.81 20.97 81.34
CA ILE A 4 -21.50 21.46 80.95
C ILE A 4 -21.22 20.96 79.55
N VAL A 5 -21.12 21.89 78.56
CA VAL A 5 -20.71 21.60 77.22
C VAL A 5 -19.19 21.78 77.11
N ARG A 6 -18.51 20.70 76.84
CA ARG A 6 -17.04 20.62 76.64
C ARG A 6 -16.68 20.96 75.21
N ALA A 7 -15.99 22.05 74.98
CA ALA A 7 -15.46 22.45 73.66
C ALA A 7 -14.27 21.54 73.29
N VAL A 8 -14.38 20.86 72.16
CA VAL A 8 -13.29 20.09 71.52
C VAL A 8 -12.55 21.00 70.57
N LYS A 9 -11.28 21.23 70.80
CA LYS A 9 -10.35 22.01 70.08
C LYS A 9 -9.94 21.20 68.81
N LYS A 10 -10.31 21.68 67.59
CA LYS A 10 -9.99 21.06 66.31
C LYS A 10 -8.62 21.55 65.84
N THR A 11 -7.67 20.66 65.71
CA THR A 11 -6.34 20.87 65.10
C THR A 11 -6.45 20.96 63.58
N PRO A 12 -5.81 21.90 62.91
CA PRO A 12 -5.83 21.93 61.42
C PRO A 12 -4.88 20.88 60.87
N GLN A 13 -5.44 19.93 60.11
CA GLN A 13 -4.66 19.01 59.31
C GLN A 13 -4.16 19.71 58.05
N ASN A 14 -2.85 19.75 57.94
CA ASN A 14 -2.11 20.21 56.75
C ASN A 14 -2.29 19.16 55.66
N LYS A 15 -3.06 19.48 54.62
CA LYS A 15 -3.14 18.68 53.38
C LYS A 15 -1.94 19.02 52.52
N SER A 16 -0.98 18.11 52.45
CA SER A 16 0.03 18.10 51.42
C SER A 16 -0.65 17.83 50.08
N VAL A 17 -0.65 18.84 49.24
CA VAL A 17 -1.06 18.73 47.82
C VAL A 17 0.07 18.03 47.07
N THR A 18 -0.07 16.73 46.87
CA THR A 18 0.74 16.01 45.91
C THR A 18 0.24 16.38 44.52
N SER A 19 0.99 17.21 43.82
CA SER A 19 0.81 17.46 42.41
C SER A 19 1.20 16.19 41.63
N THR A 20 0.22 15.38 41.27
CA THR A 20 0.38 14.34 40.26
C THR A 20 0.51 15.03 38.91
N THR A 21 1.73 15.19 38.45
CA THR A 21 2.06 15.55 37.06
C THR A 21 1.59 14.40 36.17
N SER A 22 0.51 14.65 35.45
CA SER A 22 -0.01 13.79 34.39
C SER A 22 0.91 13.90 33.17
N THR A 23 1.99 13.15 33.16
CA THR A 23 2.86 12.93 32.00
C THR A 23 2.51 11.59 31.36
N GLY A 24 1.44 11.54 30.58
CA GLY A 24 1.03 10.27 29.98
C GLY A 24 0.35 10.35 28.60
N HIS A 25 -0.12 11.52 28.19
CA HIS A 25 -0.94 11.58 26.97
C HIS A 25 -0.22 11.96 25.67
N GLY A 26 1.01 12.46 25.73
CA GLY A 26 1.78 12.85 24.55
C GLY A 26 2.31 11.67 23.73
N CYS A 27 2.75 10.60 24.40
CA CYS A 27 3.31 9.42 23.74
C CYS A 27 2.25 8.60 22.97
N SER A 28 1.03 8.51 23.49
CA SER A 28 -0.04 7.73 22.87
C SER A 28 -0.46 8.28 21.51
N TRP A 29 -0.49 9.58 21.33
CA TRP A 29 -0.86 10.24 20.08
C TRP A 29 0.19 10.00 18.98
N ILE A 30 1.44 10.09 19.31
CA ILE A 30 2.54 9.84 18.36
C ILE A 30 2.53 8.38 17.90
N PHE A 31 2.36 7.44 18.82
CA PHE A 31 2.23 6.02 18.47
C PHE A 31 0.98 5.74 17.62
N CYS A 32 -0.17 6.33 17.93
CA CYS A 32 -1.35 6.20 17.09
C CYS A 32 -1.15 6.79 15.69
N PHE A 33 -0.52 7.97 15.59
CA PHE A 33 -0.25 8.61 14.29
C PHE A 33 0.75 7.83 13.45
N THR A 34 1.84 7.35 14.04
CA THR A 34 2.83 6.52 13.33
C THR A 34 2.23 5.18 12.93
N PHE A 35 1.43 4.57 13.77
CA PHE A 35 0.73 3.32 13.47
C PHE A 35 -0.30 3.50 12.35
N LEU A 36 -1.07 4.58 12.34
CA LEU A 36 -2.00 4.93 11.25
C LEU A 36 -1.27 5.18 9.93
N LEU A 37 -0.12 5.88 9.97
CA LEU A 37 0.71 6.09 8.78
C LEU A 37 1.28 4.78 8.25
N LEU A 38 1.74 3.88 9.12
CA LEU A 38 2.24 2.56 8.73
C LEU A 38 1.14 1.69 8.12
N ILE A 39 -0.06 1.68 8.70
CA ILE A 39 -1.21 0.95 8.13
C ILE A 39 -1.58 1.54 6.77
N HIS A 40 -1.59 2.87 6.64
CA HIS A 40 -1.93 3.53 5.38
C HIS A 40 -0.94 3.17 4.25
N THR A 41 0.35 3.07 4.54
CA THR A 41 1.36 2.66 3.55
C THR A 41 1.21 1.19 3.13
N VAL A 42 0.85 0.30 4.05
CA VAL A 42 0.64 -1.14 3.75
C VAL A 42 -0.63 -1.38 2.93
N LEU A 43 -1.70 -0.61 3.17
CA LEU A 43 -2.98 -0.76 2.46
C LEU A 43 -2.96 -0.24 1.00
N LEU A 44 -1.98 0.60 0.64
CA LEU A 44 -1.84 1.15 -0.72
C LEU A 44 -0.83 0.38 -1.59
N GLN A 45 -0.34 -0.77 -1.14
CA GLN A 45 0.75 -1.46 -1.82
C GLN A 45 0.29 -2.08 -3.14
N SER A 46 0.71 -1.50 -4.27
CA SER A 46 0.69 -2.12 -5.58
C SER A 46 1.93 -2.98 -5.77
N VAL A 47 1.80 -4.08 -6.50
CA VAL A 47 2.94 -4.94 -6.87
C VAL A 47 3.72 -4.25 -8.00
N PRO A 48 4.99 -3.91 -7.81
CA PRO A 48 5.79 -3.30 -8.86
C PRO A 48 6.16 -4.35 -9.91
N ILE A 49 5.94 -4.04 -11.19
CA ILE A 49 6.31 -4.87 -12.34
C ILE A 49 7.21 -4.03 -13.24
N GLU A 50 8.29 -4.63 -13.72
CA GLU A 50 9.17 -3.99 -14.69
C GLU A 50 8.99 -4.64 -16.07
N GLY A 51 8.78 -3.81 -17.08
CA GLY A 51 8.74 -4.20 -18.49
C GLY A 51 9.87 -3.51 -19.27
N VAL A 52 10.31 -4.13 -20.35
CA VAL A 52 11.29 -3.56 -21.27
C VAL A 52 10.58 -3.13 -22.54
N LEU A 53 10.89 -1.94 -23.04
CA LEU A 53 10.30 -1.37 -24.24
C LEU A 53 10.44 -2.34 -25.44
N GLY A 54 9.31 -2.60 -26.11
CA GLY A 54 9.24 -3.52 -27.26
C GLY A 54 9.18 -5.01 -26.89
N GLU A 55 9.43 -5.39 -25.65
CA GLU A 55 9.34 -6.79 -25.20
C GLU A 55 7.93 -7.17 -24.71
N SER A 56 7.79 -8.37 -24.20
CA SER A 56 6.56 -8.84 -23.56
C SER A 56 6.72 -8.83 -22.04
N VAL A 57 5.66 -8.47 -21.33
CA VAL A 57 5.62 -8.50 -19.87
C VAL A 57 4.42 -9.29 -19.40
N ILE A 58 4.59 -10.06 -18.31
CA ILE A 58 3.50 -10.74 -17.64
C ILE A 58 3.01 -9.86 -16.50
N LEU A 59 1.70 -9.58 -16.49
CA LEU A 59 1.01 -8.94 -15.39
C LEU A 59 0.35 -10.03 -14.54
N PRO A 60 0.88 -10.33 -13.34
CA PRO A 60 0.44 -11.48 -12.55
C PRO A 60 -0.90 -11.21 -11.87
N CYS A 61 -1.79 -12.20 -11.91
CA CYS A 61 -3.03 -12.20 -11.15
C CYS A 61 -3.45 -13.63 -10.78
N SER A 62 -3.14 -14.06 -9.56
CA SER A 62 -3.56 -15.34 -9.01
C SER A 62 -4.72 -15.13 -8.05
N LEU A 63 -5.83 -15.80 -8.34
CA LEU A 63 -7.08 -15.73 -7.59
C LEU A 63 -7.59 -17.15 -7.30
N GLU A 64 -8.80 -17.26 -6.78
CA GLU A 64 -9.47 -18.55 -6.59
C GLU A 64 -9.81 -19.20 -7.92
N ARG A 65 -9.89 -20.53 -7.93
CA ARG A 65 -10.34 -21.29 -9.11
C ARG A 65 -11.83 -21.07 -9.37
N ASN A 66 -12.24 -21.30 -10.62
CA ASN A 66 -13.64 -21.27 -11.04
C ASN A 66 -14.33 -19.91 -10.93
N LEU A 67 -13.59 -18.82 -10.91
CA LEU A 67 -14.19 -17.49 -11.02
C LEU A 67 -14.80 -17.30 -12.40
N GLN A 68 -16.05 -16.81 -12.41
CA GLN A 68 -16.78 -16.57 -13.66
C GLN A 68 -16.48 -15.21 -14.27
N GLU A 69 -16.07 -14.27 -13.44
CA GLU A 69 -15.85 -12.88 -13.85
C GLU A 69 -14.54 -12.35 -13.26
N VAL A 70 -13.64 -11.93 -14.13
CA VAL A 70 -12.41 -11.21 -13.76
C VAL A 70 -12.18 -10.10 -14.78
N TYR A 71 -11.86 -8.90 -14.29
CA TYR A 71 -11.74 -7.71 -15.11
C TYR A 71 -10.32 -7.15 -15.01
N TRP A 72 -9.65 -7.00 -16.14
CA TRP A 72 -8.39 -6.28 -16.24
C TRP A 72 -8.62 -4.84 -16.67
N ARG A 73 -8.13 -3.91 -15.88
CA ARG A 73 -8.28 -2.46 -16.11
C ARG A 73 -6.94 -1.75 -16.01
N TYR A 74 -6.77 -0.74 -16.85
CA TYR A 74 -5.66 0.18 -16.81
C TYR A 74 -6.17 1.57 -16.45
N LYS A 75 -5.69 2.16 -15.36
CA LYS A 75 -6.22 3.42 -14.80
C LYS A 75 -7.74 3.32 -14.57
N VAL A 76 -8.43 4.45 -14.52
CA VAL A 76 -9.88 4.47 -14.20
C VAL A 76 -10.78 4.08 -15.38
N LYS A 77 -10.29 4.15 -16.64
CA LYS A 77 -11.15 4.06 -17.84
C LYS A 77 -10.71 3.05 -18.88
N GLY A 78 -9.55 2.43 -18.76
CA GLY A 78 -9.02 1.55 -19.79
C GLY A 78 -9.38 0.09 -19.56
N VAL A 79 -10.21 -0.50 -20.42
CA VAL A 79 -10.43 -1.95 -20.47
C VAL A 79 -9.25 -2.63 -21.16
N VAL A 80 -8.54 -3.48 -20.43
CA VAL A 80 -7.45 -4.28 -20.97
C VAL A 80 -7.99 -5.58 -21.55
N CYS A 81 -8.74 -6.33 -20.77
CA CYS A 81 -9.57 -7.46 -21.19
C CYS A 81 -10.55 -7.85 -20.07
N ASN A 82 -11.54 -8.65 -20.41
CA ASN A 82 -12.43 -9.30 -19.47
C ASN A 82 -12.22 -10.81 -19.54
N ILE A 83 -12.52 -11.51 -18.45
CA ILE A 83 -12.68 -12.96 -18.43
C ILE A 83 -14.12 -13.20 -17.98
N LEU A 84 -14.93 -13.77 -18.84
CA LEU A 84 -16.36 -14.04 -18.61
C LEU A 84 -16.67 -15.50 -18.89
N GLY A 85 -17.33 -16.17 -17.94
CA GLY A 85 -17.61 -17.60 -18.04
C GLY A 85 -16.35 -18.46 -18.20
N GLY A 86 -15.24 -18.03 -17.59
CA GLY A 86 -13.95 -18.73 -17.68
C GLY A 86 -13.26 -18.64 -19.05
N LYS A 87 -13.64 -17.65 -19.88
CA LYS A 87 -13.03 -17.39 -21.20
C LYS A 87 -12.63 -15.94 -21.32
N ALA A 88 -11.55 -15.69 -22.04
CA ALA A 88 -11.15 -14.32 -22.38
C ALA A 88 -12.19 -13.67 -23.30
N ASP A 89 -12.57 -12.45 -22.95
CA ASP A 89 -13.47 -11.59 -23.73
C ASP A 89 -12.81 -10.24 -24.00
N PHE A 90 -12.74 -9.87 -25.26
CA PHE A 90 -12.11 -8.66 -25.77
C PHE A 90 -13.11 -7.68 -26.42
N ALA A 91 -14.43 -7.92 -26.28
CA ALA A 91 -15.45 -7.10 -26.97
C ALA A 91 -15.36 -5.62 -26.57
N GLU A 92 -15.01 -5.31 -25.34
CA GLU A 92 -14.87 -3.94 -24.83
C GLU A 92 -13.39 -3.49 -24.72
N GLN A 93 -12.45 -4.25 -25.30
CA GLN A 93 -11.03 -3.96 -25.19
C GLN A 93 -10.71 -2.58 -25.77
N ASN A 94 -9.93 -1.80 -25.00
CA ASN A 94 -9.41 -0.53 -25.51
C ASN A 94 -8.45 -0.79 -26.68
N GLN A 95 -8.59 -0.02 -27.74
CA GLN A 95 -7.81 -0.14 -28.98
C GLN A 95 -6.29 -0.15 -28.75
N ALA A 96 -5.81 0.52 -27.70
CA ALA A 96 -4.39 0.49 -27.35
C ALA A 96 -3.85 -0.91 -27.00
N TYR A 97 -4.72 -1.84 -26.60
CA TYR A 97 -4.36 -3.21 -26.21
C TYR A 97 -4.71 -4.27 -27.25
N GLU A 98 -5.37 -3.86 -28.32
CA GLU A 98 -5.79 -4.76 -29.40
C GLU A 98 -4.60 -5.55 -29.97
N ASN A 99 -4.78 -6.86 -30.11
CA ASN A 99 -3.75 -7.81 -30.59
C ASN A 99 -2.45 -7.88 -29.74
N ARG A 100 -2.42 -7.23 -28.58
CA ARG A 100 -1.24 -7.20 -27.69
C ARG A 100 -1.41 -8.00 -26.40
N VAL A 101 -2.63 -8.35 -26.04
CA VAL A 101 -2.95 -9.06 -24.79
C VAL A 101 -3.29 -10.50 -25.09
N THR A 102 -2.68 -11.40 -24.34
CA THR A 102 -3.01 -12.84 -24.37
C THR A 102 -3.14 -13.41 -22.98
N ILE A 103 -4.03 -14.39 -22.83
CA ILE A 103 -4.21 -15.17 -21.61
C ILE A 103 -4.40 -16.63 -22.00
N SER A 104 -3.86 -17.56 -21.19
CA SER A 104 -3.98 -18.99 -21.43
C SER A 104 -5.31 -19.53 -20.91
N PRO A 105 -6.10 -20.23 -21.73
CA PRO A 105 -7.33 -20.88 -21.25
C PRO A 105 -7.09 -21.96 -20.18
N SER A 106 -5.95 -22.64 -20.18
CA SER A 106 -5.56 -23.59 -19.14
C SER A 106 -5.32 -22.89 -17.80
N ASP A 107 -4.65 -21.77 -17.83
CA ASP A 107 -4.30 -20.99 -16.64
C ASP A 107 -5.55 -20.45 -15.94
N ILE A 108 -6.54 -19.98 -16.72
CA ILE A 108 -7.83 -19.52 -16.19
C ILE A 108 -8.50 -20.60 -15.35
N LYS A 109 -8.50 -21.86 -15.82
CA LYS A 109 -9.10 -23.01 -15.09
C LYS A 109 -8.40 -23.30 -13.77
N GLU A 110 -7.13 -22.95 -13.67
CA GLU A 110 -6.32 -23.14 -12.47
C GLU A 110 -6.36 -21.94 -11.51
N GLY A 111 -7.10 -20.87 -11.86
CA GLY A 111 -7.15 -19.64 -11.06
C GLY A 111 -6.01 -18.67 -11.34
N ASN A 112 -5.25 -18.91 -12.40
CA ASN A 112 -4.22 -17.97 -12.88
C ASN A 112 -4.82 -17.08 -13.97
N PHE A 113 -5.15 -15.86 -13.63
CA PHE A 113 -5.72 -14.84 -14.51
C PHE A 113 -4.67 -13.85 -15.01
N SER A 114 -3.40 -14.22 -14.93
CA SER A 114 -2.29 -13.39 -15.42
C SER A 114 -2.42 -13.19 -16.94
N ILE A 115 -2.10 -11.98 -17.39
CA ILE A 115 -2.09 -11.64 -18.82
C ILE A 115 -0.66 -11.37 -19.28
N MET A 116 -0.39 -11.72 -20.55
CA MET A 116 0.84 -11.32 -21.23
C MET A 116 0.53 -10.11 -22.13
N LEU A 117 1.21 -9.01 -21.87
CA LEU A 117 1.18 -7.81 -22.71
C LEU A 117 2.41 -7.81 -23.61
N ARG A 118 2.19 -7.84 -24.93
CA ARG A 118 3.24 -7.86 -25.96
C ARG A 118 3.57 -6.46 -26.45
N ASN A 119 4.77 -6.31 -26.98
CA ASN A 119 5.24 -5.04 -27.57
C ASN A 119 4.97 -3.86 -26.63
N VAL A 120 5.53 -3.94 -25.45
CA VAL A 120 5.34 -2.97 -24.37
C VAL A 120 5.80 -1.60 -24.83
N LYS A 121 4.98 -0.58 -24.62
CA LYS A 121 5.22 0.82 -24.96
C LYS A 121 5.45 1.62 -23.68
N GLU A 122 6.12 2.75 -23.78
CA GLU A 122 6.29 3.68 -22.66
C GLU A 122 4.94 4.14 -22.08
N SER A 123 3.94 4.35 -22.97
CA SER A 123 2.57 4.71 -22.60
C SER A 123 1.80 3.63 -21.82
N ASP A 124 2.33 2.40 -21.75
CA ASP A 124 1.77 1.32 -20.94
C ASP A 124 2.18 1.43 -19.47
N SER A 125 3.15 2.29 -19.13
CA SER A 125 3.54 2.53 -17.74
C SER A 125 2.38 3.08 -16.91
N GLY A 126 2.21 2.54 -15.72
CA GLY A 126 1.22 3.00 -14.74
C GLY A 126 0.43 1.89 -14.09
N PRO A 127 -0.68 2.23 -13.39
CA PRO A 127 -1.44 1.31 -12.57
C PRO A 127 -2.37 0.41 -13.38
N TYR A 128 -2.26 -0.88 -13.12
CA TYR A 128 -3.16 -1.92 -13.58
C TYR A 128 -3.92 -2.53 -12.42
N THR A 129 -5.12 -2.98 -12.67
CA THR A 129 -5.93 -3.72 -11.68
C THR A 129 -6.53 -4.97 -12.29
N CYS A 130 -6.40 -6.08 -11.58
CA CYS A 130 -7.10 -7.32 -11.82
C CYS A 130 -8.19 -7.46 -10.75
N ILE A 131 -9.44 -7.45 -11.14
CA ILE A 131 -10.61 -7.32 -10.26
C ILE A 131 -11.47 -8.56 -10.37
N ALA A 132 -11.61 -9.32 -9.28
CA ALA A 132 -12.67 -10.30 -9.08
C ALA A 132 -13.74 -9.66 -8.19
N PRO A 133 -14.95 -9.34 -8.71
CA PRO A 133 -15.98 -8.64 -7.96
C PRO A 133 -16.31 -9.34 -6.64
N ASN A 134 -16.43 -8.56 -5.56
CA ASN A 134 -16.73 -9.03 -4.20
C ASN A 134 -15.75 -10.03 -3.57
N ILE A 135 -14.63 -10.33 -4.25
CA ILE A 135 -13.62 -11.31 -3.80
C ILE A 135 -12.30 -10.62 -3.56
N LYS A 136 -11.64 -10.13 -4.60
CA LYS A 136 -10.30 -9.57 -4.51
C LYS A 136 -9.98 -8.61 -5.65
N THR A 137 -9.20 -7.59 -5.33
CA THR A 137 -8.56 -6.73 -6.32
C THR A 137 -7.04 -6.79 -6.15
N VAL A 138 -6.34 -7.17 -7.20
CA VAL A 138 -4.88 -7.12 -7.27
C VAL A 138 -4.47 -5.85 -7.98
N LYS A 139 -3.64 -5.03 -7.34
CA LYS A 139 -3.12 -3.78 -7.90
C LYS A 139 -1.66 -3.97 -8.31
N LEU A 140 -1.33 -3.51 -9.49
CA LEU A 140 -0.01 -3.62 -10.10
C LEU A 140 0.43 -2.24 -10.58
N GLU A 141 1.72 -1.97 -10.53
CA GLU A 141 2.31 -0.76 -11.11
C GLU A 141 3.37 -1.17 -12.13
N LEU A 142 3.06 -0.99 -13.41
CA LEU A 142 4.00 -1.29 -14.49
C LEU A 142 4.92 -0.10 -14.73
N THR A 143 6.22 -0.33 -14.65
CA THR A 143 7.27 0.62 -15.06
C THR A 143 7.96 0.10 -16.29
N VAL A 144 7.87 0.83 -17.39
CA VAL A 144 8.55 0.48 -18.65
C VAL A 144 9.91 1.16 -18.68
N LYS A 145 10.96 0.36 -18.93
CA LYS A 145 12.34 0.80 -19.05
C LYS A 145 12.82 0.60 -20.48
N GLU A 146 13.70 1.47 -20.94
CA GLU A 146 14.42 1.24 -22.19
C GLU A 146 15.35 0.03 -22.08
N ARG A 147 15.56 -0.67 -23.18
CA ARG A 147 16.55 -1.74 -23.24
C ARG A 147 17.93 -1.12 -23.06
N ARG A 148 18.61 -1.44 -21.96
CA ARG A 148 20.00 -1.02 -21.76
C ARG A 148 20.89 -1.75 -22.76
N THR A 149 21.36 -1.06 -23.80
CA THR A 149 22.46 -1.51 -24.63
C THR A 149 23.75 -1.31 -23.85
N ALA A 150 24.26 -2.38 -23.24
CA ALA A 150 25.57 -2.61 -22.65
C ALA A 150 26.12 -1.63 -21.56
N PRO A 151 27.08 -2.07 -20.72
CA PRO A 151 27.26 -1.60 -19.36
C PRO A 151 28.05 -0.31 -19.28
N GLY A 152 27.38 0.77 -18.92
CA GLY A 152 28.05 1.91 -18.31
C GLY A 152 27.93 1.78 -16.79
N ASN A 153 29.06 1.61 -16.09
CA ASN A 153 29.16 1.68 -14.65
C ASN A 153 28.50 2.94 -14.09
N GLY A 154 27.63 2.79 -13.13
CA GLY A 154 27.24 3.87 -12.24
C GLY A 154 25.72 4.15 -12.23
N ASP A 155 25.06 3.65 -11.24
CA ASP A 155 24.09 4.31 -10.38
C ASP A 155 23.19 3.30 -9.64
N SER A 156 23.82 2.52 -8.77
CA SER A 156 23.11 1.65 -7.83
C SER A 156 23.01 2.25 -6.42
N LEU A 157 23.35 3.53 -6.21
CA LEU A 157 23.60 4.09 -4.86
C LEU A 157 22.66 5.22 -4.43
N ARG A 158 21.51 5.45 -5.06
CA ARG A 158 20.64 6.60 -4.71
C ARG A 158 19.32 6.30 -3.99
N ARG A 159 19.07 5.07 -3.53
CA ARG A 159 17.80 4.75 -2.84
C ARG A 159 17.88 4.47 -1.34
N ALA A 160 19.09 4.39 -0.78
CA ALA A 160 19.28 4.12 0.66
C ALA A 160 19.32 5.39 1.52
N ASP A 161 19.67 6.54 0.95
CA ASP A 161 20.02 7.72 1.73
C ASP A 161 18.82 8.46 2.33
N GLY A 162 17.65 8.39 1.69
CA GLY A 162 16.45 9.09 2.16
C GLY A 162 15.87 8.54 3.47
N LEU A 163 15.92 7.23 3.66
CA LEU A 163 15.40 6.59 4.87
C LEU A 163 16.34 6.81 6.06
N LEU A 164 17.66 6.74 5.82
CA LEU A 164 18.68 6.93 6.85
C LEU A 164 18.71 8.38 7.34
N THR A 165 18.61 9.36 6.43
CA THR A 165 18.52 10.78 6.78
C THR A 165 17.24 11.12 7.53
N PHE A 166 16.12 10.49 7.19
CA PHE A 166 14.86 10.66 7.91
C PHE A 166 14.93 10.08 9.33
N LEU A 167 15.50 8.89 9.49
CA LEU A 167 15.67 8.24 10.80
C LEU A 167 16.64 9.01 11.70
N LEU A 168 17.75 9.53 11.16
CA LEU A 168 18.68 10.37 11.87
C LEU A 168 18.06 11.71 12.28
N GLY A 169 17.25 12.32 11.41
CA GLY A 169 16.50 13.54 11.72
C GLY A 169 15.49 13.34 12.86
N CYS A 170 14.77 12.24 12.86
CA CYS A 170 13.84 11.88 13.93
C CYS A 170 14.57 11.61 15.27
N ALA A 171 15.73 10.95 15.23
CA ALA A 171 16.53 10.70 16.42
C ALA A 171 17.11 11.98 17.03
N LEU A 172 17.56 12.94 16.21
CA LEU A 172 18.04 14.24 16.66
C LEU A 172 16.92 15.09 17.27
N LEU A 173 15.73 15.10 16.68
CA LEU A 173 14.58 15.78 17.24
C LEU A 173 14.16 15.18 18.58
N TYR A 174 14.27 13.86 18.73
CA TYR A 174 13.97 13.18 19.99
C TYR A 174 14.98 13.55 21.10
N SER A 175 16.27 13.70 20.76
CA SER A 175 17.31 14.08 21.73
C SER A 175 17.26 15.55 22.17
N LEU A 176 16.58 16.43 21.40
CA LEU A 176 16.43 17.85 21.75
C LEU A 176 15.16 18.12 22.60
N THR A 177 14.28 17.14 22.77
CA THR A 177 13.03 17.26 23.54
C THR A 177 13.12 16.60 24.93
N PHE A 178 14.28 16.01 25.28
CA PHE A 178 14.63 15.51 26.60
C PHE A 178 15.91 16.16 27.08
#